data_ef772a54822ff1d6e2873f932a9cb9d4
#
_entry.id   ef772a54822ff1d6e2873f932a9cb9d4
#
_cell.length_a   1.000
_cell.length_b   1.000
_cell.length_c   1.000
_cell.angle_alpha   90.00
_cell.angle_beta   90.00
_cell.angle_gamma   90.00
#
_symmetry.space_group_name_H-M   'P 1'
#
loop_
_entity.id
_entity.type
_entity.pdbx_description
1 polymer ?
#
loop_
_entity_poly.entity_id
_entity_poly.type
_entity_poly.pdbx_seq_one_letter_code
_entity_poly.pdbx_strand_id
1 'polypeptide(L)'
;MSKHMLILMGSMGAALLTPLHAQMLPKLNFHIGGGLSSPLNPTGAYAGLSGNFSVGAGYNITTNNSIIGEFMWSGLPPNLFIVHPVDSPYGSMNLYTLTANFRHQFDRIHGSPFGIYLIGGGGWYHRYASIDKNYTVPPGTACQPAYYWWGYGCDPNGYVYSQTVAYKGTSAPGINAGLGFTIRLADTGWKFYAESRYNYAWSERVATTLVPVTFGIRYN
;
A
#
# COMPACT_ATOMS: atom_id res chain seq x y z
N MET A 1 8.00 -17.30 -26.50
CA MET A 1 8.66 -16.02 -26.21
C MET A 1 9.97 -15.95 -27.00
N SER A 2 10.10 -14.96 -27.85
CA SER A 2 11.24 -14.82 -28.77
C SER A 2 12.50 -14.42 -27.99
N LYS A 3 13.66 -15.00 -28.33
CA LYS A 3 14.98 -14.67 -27.73
C LYS A 3 15.33 -13.16 -27.83
N HIS A 4 14.75 -12.45 -28.79
CA HIS A 4 14.92 -11.00 -28.97
C HIS A 4 14.24 -10.14 -27.88
N MET A 5 13.18 -10.63 -27.25
CA MET A 5 12.49 -9.90 -26.17
C MET A 5 13.27 -9.92 -24.86
N LEU A 6 14.04 -10.98 -24.60
CA LEU A 6 14.90 -11.08 -23.43
C LEU A 6 16.12 -10.16 -23.50
N ILE A 7 16.65 -9.92 -24.71
CA ILE A 7 17.79 -9.01 -24.94
C ILE A 7 17.35 -7.55 -24.74
N LEU A 8 16.13 -7.20 -25.13
CA LEU A 8 15.60 -5.83 -24.95
C LEU A 8 15.36 -5.49 -23.46
N MET A 9 14.89 -6.45 -22.67
CA MET A 9 14.73 -6.25 -21.22
C MET A 9 16.06 -6.17 -20.47
N GLY A 10 17.10 -6.89 -20.93
CA GLY A 10 18.45 -6.82 -20.37
C GLY A 10 19.15 -5.50 -20.65
N SER A 11 18.93 -4.90 -21.84
CA SER A 11 19.55 -3.64 -22.22
C SER A 11 18.93 -2.40 -21.54
N MET A 12 17.64 -2.44 -21.17
CA MET A 12 17.01 -1.37 -20.39
C MET A 12 17.50 -1.32 -18.94
N GLY A 13 17.87 -2.46 -18.36
CA GLY A 13 18.45 -2.53 -17.00
C GLY A 13 19.88 -1.99 -16.91
N ALA A 14 20.67 -2.15 -17.96
CA ALA A 14 22.07 -1.71 -17.98
C ALA A 14 22.23 -0.20 -18.26
N ALA A 15 21.29 0.44 -18.95
CA ALA A 15 21.31 1.87 -19.24
C ALA A 15 21.08 2.76 -18.01
N LEU A 16 20.57 2.19 -16.91
CA LEU A 16 20.35 2.89 -15.64
C LEU A 16 21.61 2.95 -14.74
N LEU A 17 22.71 2.35 -15.16
CA LEU A 17 23.94 2.24 -14.36
C LEU A 17 25.08 3.15 -14.85
N THR A 18 24.79 4.17 -15.65
CA THR A 18 25.84 5.12 -16.09
C THR A 18 26.23 6.09 -14.97
N PRO A 19 27.52 6.46 -14.82
CA PRO A 19 28.06 7.24 -13.68
C PRO A 19 27.58 8.71 -13.59
N LEU A 20 26.68 9.15 -14.46
CA LEU A 20 26.03 10.48 -14.35
C LEU A 20 25.22 10.63 -13.05
N HIS A 21 24.99 9.56 -12.32
CA HIS A 21 24.06 9.50 -11.16
C HIS A 21 24.73 9.86 -9.83
N ALA A 22 26.05 9.94 -9.75
CA ALA A 22 26.75 10.22 -8.50
C ALA A 22 26.42 11.60 -7.91
N GLN A 23 26.06 12.57 -8.72
CA GLN A 23 25.67 13.92 -8.27
C GLN A 23 24.16 14.06 -7.98
N MET A 24 23.32 13.15 -8.48
CA MET A 24 21.87 13.17 -8.22
C MET A 24 21.46 12.34 -6.98
N LEU A 25 22.24 11.36 -6.57
CA LEU A 25 21.95 10.49 -5.44
C LEU A 25 21.66 11.24 -4.12
N PRO A 26 22.39 12.31 -3.75
CA PRO A 26 22.09 13.06 -2.53
C PRO A 26 20.76 13.84 -2.60
N LYS A 27 20.16 14.00 -3.78
CA LYS A 27 18.86 14.65 -3.96
C LYS A 27 17.69 13.67 -4.02
N LEU A 28 17.96 12.39 -4.20
CA LEU A 28 16.92 11.36 -4.19
C LEU A 28 16.60 10.94 -2.76
N ASN A 29 15.34 10.68 -2.51
CA ASN A 29 14.90 10.06 -1.27
C ASN A 29 13.99 8.87 -1.55
N PHE A 30 14.08 7.87 -0.69
CA PHE A 30 13.27 6.67 -0.77
C PHE A 30 12.72 6.35 0.61
N HIS A 31 11.53 5.80 0.67
CA HIS A 31 10.98 5.30 1.92
C HIS A 31 10.19 4.02 1.69
N ILE A 32 10.18 3.21 2.74
CA ILE A 32 9.34 2.02 2.85
C ILE A 32 8.80 1.96 4.28
N GLY A 33 7.55 1.62 4.41
CA GLY A 33 6.91 1.54 5.72
C GLY A 33 5.66 0.69 5.73
N GLY A 34 5.19 0.44 6.93
CA GLY A 34 3.94 -0.25 7.18
C GLY A 34 3.33 0.20 8.49
N GLY A 35 2.08 -0.11 8.70
CA GLY A 35 1.38 0.35 9.88
C GLY A 35 -0.09 -0.03 9.88
N LEU A 36 -0.90 0.83 10.45
CA LEU A 36 -2.33 0.64 10.60
C LEU A 36 -3.11 1.75 9.90
N SER A 37 -4.23 1.40 9.31
CA SER A 37 -5.17 2.32 8.68
C SER A 37 -6.49 2.28 9.42
N SER A 38 -6.90 3.42 9.97
CA SER A 38 -8.19 3.60 10.62
C SER A 38 -9.17 4.30 9.69
N PRO A 39 -10.20 3.62 9.21
CA PRO A 39 -11.25 4.27 8.44
C PRO A 39 -12.08 5.18 9.34
N LEU A 40 -12.39 6.38 8.83
CA LEU A 40 -13.30 7.33 9.45
C LEU A 40 -14.65 7.32 8.72
N ASN A 41 -15.69 7.88 9.36
CA ASN A 41 -16.98 8.04 8.70
C ASN A 41 -16.85 8.97 7.47
N PRO A 42 -17.49 8.62 6.31
CA PRO A 42 -18.46 7.54 6.15
C PRO A 42 -17.86 6.14 5.89
N THR A 43 -16.56 6.01 5.60
CA THR A 43 -15.92 4.71 5.29
C THR A 43 -15.93 3.76 6.49
N GLY A 44 -15.78 4.29 7.71
CA GLY A 44 -15.75 3.50 8.95
C GLY A 44 -17.06 2.76 9.26
N ALA A 45 -18.18 3.16 8.66
CA ALA A 45 -19.42 2.40 8.76
C ALA A 45 -19.33 1.03 8.03
N TYR A 46 -18.45 0.93 7.02
CA TYR A 46 -18.37 -0.22 6.12
C TYR A 46 -17.10 -1.06 6.31
N ALA A 47 -16.06 -0.48 6.90
CA ALA A 47 -14.75 -1.11 7.00
C ALA A 47 -14.14 -0.92 8.39
N GLY A 48 -13.38 -1.91 8.83
CA GLY A 48 -12.67 -1.92 10.10
C GLY A 48 -11.22 -1.47 10.00
N LEU A 49 -10.57 -1.37 11.17
CA LEU A 49 -9.13 -1.13 11.30
C LEU A 49 -8.33 -2.19 10.54
N SER A 50 -7.27 -1.78 9.85
CA SER A 50 -6.49 -2.69 9.02
C SER A 50 -5.00 -2.35 8.97
N GLY A 51 -4.20 -3.26 8.39
CA GLY A 51 -2.82 -3.02 8.05
C GLY A 51 -2.66 -2.15 6.80
N ASN A 52 -1.56 -1.42 6.73
CA ASN A 52 -1.10 -0.73 5.53
C ASN A 52 0.37 -1.00 5.23
N PHE A 53 0.72 -0.79 3.97
CA PHE A 53 2.08 -0.84 3.47
C PHE A 53 2.28 0.32 2.50
N SER A 54 3.39 1.03 2.59
CA SER A 54 3.73 2.12 1.68
C SER A 54 5.16 2.04 1.17
N VAL A 55 5.35 2.48 -0.05
CA VAL A 55 6.66 2.66 -0.68
C VAL A 55 6.63 3.93 -1.50
N GLY A 56 7.70 4.70 -1.44
CA GLY A 56 7.79 5.93 -2.21
C GLY A 56 9.21 6.31 -2.56
N ALA A 57 9.29 7.10 -3.62
CA ALA A 57 10.50 7.72 -4.11
C ALA A 57 10.26 9.20 -4.35
N GLY A 58 11.27 10.02 -4.11
CA GLY A 58 11.12 11.46 -4.24
C GLY A 58 12.41 12.18 -4.55
N TYR A 59 12.26 13.48 -4.77
CA TYR A 59 13.36 14.39 -5.06
C TYR A 59 13.37 15.53 -4.05
N ASN A 60 14.53 15.77 -3.44
CA ASN A 60 14.74 16.87 -2.52
C ASN A 60 15.03 18.15 -3.32
N ILE A 61 14.08 19.08 -3.35
CA ILE A 61 14.20 20.38 -4.03
C ILE A 61 15.17 21.26 -3.26
N THR A 62 15.01 21.26 -1.94
CA THR A 62 15.89 21.95 -0.98
C THR A 62 16.21 21.01 0.17
N THR A 63 17.01 21.45 1.13
CA THR A 63 17.28 20.71 2.36
C THR A 63 16.01 20.37 3.15
N ASN A 64 14.98 21.22 3.02
CA ASN A 64 13.75 21.14 3.80
C ASN A 64 12.52 20.73 2.98
N ASN A 65 12.58 20.83 1.65
CA ASN A 65 11.43 20.57 0.79
C ASN A 65 11.70 19.42 -0.18
N SER A 66 10.73 18.53 -0.31
CA SER A 66 10.79 17.43 -1.25
C SER A 66 9.44 17.13 -1.89
N ILE A 67 9.49 16.61 -3.13
CA ILE A 67 8.34 16.03 -3.83
C ILE A 67 8.51 14.51 -3.81
N ILE A 68 7.44 13.78 -3.53
CA ILE A 68 7.46 12.34 -3.32
C ILE A 68 6.30 11.72 -4.09
N GLY A 69 6.60 10.75 -4.96
CA GLY A 69 5.62 9.82 -5.48
C GLY A 69 5.51 8.62 -4.54
N GLU A 70 4.30 8.28 -4.14
CA GLU A 70 4.06 7.21 -3.17
C GLU A 70 2.94 6.30 -3.61
N PHE A 71 3.17 5.00 -3.45
CA PHE A 71 2.16 3.97 -3.50
C PHE A 71 1.89 3.48 -2.08
N MET A 72 0.59 3.37 -1.71
CA MET A 72 0.16 2.78 -0.45
C MET A 72 -0.95 1.76 -0.72
N TRP A 73 -0.85 0.62 -0.06
CA TRP A 73 -1.91 -0.37 0.04
C TRP A 73 -2.46 -0.41 1.46
N SER A 74 -3.79 -0.49 1.59
CA SER A 74 -4.47 -0.71 2.87
C SER A 74 -5.51 -1.81 2.68
N GLY A 75 -5.38 -2.88 3.44
CA GLY A 75 -6.40 -3.93 3.52
C GLY A 75 -7.50 -3.46 4.49
N LEU A 76 -8.75 -3.42 4.05
CA LEU A 76 -9.88 -2.92 4.82
C LEU A 76 -10.86 -4.08 5.06
N PRO A 77 -10.85 -4.76 6.22
CA PRO A 77 -11.82 -5.81 6.48
C PRO A 77 -13.24 -5.22 6.48
N PRO A 78 -14.19 -5.81 5.72
CA PRO A 78 -15.57 -5.34 5.69
C PRO A 78 -16.21 -5.54 7.05
N ASN A 79 -17.09 -4.61 7.42
CA ASN A 79 -17.89 -4.76 8.62
C ASN A 79 -18.93 -5.86 8.40
N LEU A 80 -18.90 -6.91 9.22
CA LEU A 80 -19.73 -8.10 9.10
C LEU A 80 -21.23 -7.81 9.10
N PHE A 81 -21.68 -6.74 9.78
CA PHE A 81 -23.09 -6.34 9.79
C PHE A 81 -23.64 -5.98 8.39
N ILE A 82 -22.78 -5.62 7.44
CA ILE A 82 -23.16 -5.24 6.09
C ILE A 82 -23.18 -6.45 5.14
N VAL A 83 -22.39 -7.46 5.44
CA VAL A 83 -22.26 -8.68 4.64
C VAL A 83 -23.31 -9.74 5.03
N HIS A 84 -23.92 -9.60 6.21
CA HIS A 84 -24.91 -10.53 6.78
C HIS A 84 -26.15 -10.82 5.89
N PRO A 85 -26.64 -9.92 5.03
CA PRO A 85 -27.81 -10.22 4.17
C PRO A 85 -27.51 -11.23 3.05
N VAL A 86 -26.27 -11.63 2.82
CA VAL A 86 -25.84 -12.36 1.62
C VAL A 86 -25.32 -13.76 1.94
N ASP A 87 -25.72 -14.44 2.97
CA ASP A 87 -25.30 -15.83 3.29
C ASP A 87 -23.78 -16.11 3.04
N SER A 88 -22.94 -15.05 3.06
CA SER A 88 -21.53 -15.13 2.77
C SER A 88 -20.75 -14.36 3.83
N PRO A 89 -20.09 -15.06 4.76
CA PRO A 89 -19.38 -14.41 5.85
C PRO A 89 -18.04 -13.82 5.44
N TYR A 90 -17.62 -13.95 4.19
CA TYR A 90 -16.28 -13.57 3.76
C TYR A 90 -16.33 -12.48 2.70
N GLY A 91 -15.55 -11.45 2.92
CA GLY A 91 -15.33 -10.39 1.94
C GLY A 91 -13.96 -9.78 2.16
N SER A 92 -13.41 -9.21 1.12
CA SER A 92 -12.20 -8.43 1.20
C SER A 92 -12.41 -7.06 0.61
N MET A 93 -11.84 -6.05 1.24
CA MET A 93 -11.75 -4.70 0.69
C MET A 93 -10.30 -4.26 0.71
N ASN A 94 -9.86 -3.68 -0.40
CA ASN A 94 -8.52 -3.16 -0.55
C ASN A 94 -8.58 -1.74 -1.09
N LEU A 95 -7.74 -0.89 -0.55
CA LEU A 95 -7.52 0.46 -1.05
C LEU A 95 -6.08 0.59 -1.54
N TYR A 96 -5.91 0.90 -2.80
CA TYR A 96 -4.64 1.23 -3.44
C TYR A 96 -4.61 2.72 -3.70
N THR A 97 -3.54 3.39 -3.30
CA THR A 97 -3.37 4.81 -3.56
C THR A 97 -2.06 5.09 -4.27
N LEU A 98 -2.11 5.96 -5.25
CA LEU A 98 -0.94 6.49 -5.93
C LEU A 98 -1.00 8.00 -5.82
N THR A 99 -0.10 8.60 -5.05
CA THR A 99 -0.14 10.02 -4.70
C THR A 99 1.18 10.72 -5.00
N ALA A 100 1.08 11.99 -5.37
CA ALA A 100 2.20 12.92 -5.41
C ALA A 100 2.08 13.86 -4.21
N ASN A 101 3.09 13.88 -3.37
CA ASN A 101 3.10 14.57 -2.09
C ASN A 101 4.22 15.59 -2.02
N PHE A 102 3.93 16.77 -1.49
CA PHE A 102 4.91 17.74 -1.05
C PHE A 102 5.18 17.54 0.44
N ARG A 103 6.44 17.47 0.81
CA ARG A 103 6.88 17.35 2.20
C ARG A 103 7.76 18.51 2.57
N HIS A 104 7.43 19.17 3.68
CA HIS A 104 8.22 20.23 4.31
C HIS A 104 8.77 19.75 5.64
N GLN A 105 10.10 19.63 5.74
CA GLN A 105 10.81 19.28 6.96
C GLN A 105 11.16 20.58 7.70
N PHE A 106 10.72 20.70 8.94
CA PHE A 106 11.11 21.84 9.77
C PHE A 106 12.59 21.74 10.17
N ASP A 107 13.22 22.88 10.35
CA ASP A 107 14.60 22.95 10.80
C ASP A 107 14.75 22.25 12.15
N ARG A 108 15.83 21.49 12.25
CA ARG A 108 16.10 20.74 13.47
C ARG A 108 16.60 21.68 14.55
N ILE A 109 16.19 21.42 15.79
CA ILE A 109 16.86 21.99 16.95
C ILE A 109 18.32 21.51 16.91
N HIS A 110 19.27 22.43 17.01
CA HIS A 110 20.71 22.15 16.95
C HIS A 110 21.07 20.96 17.85
N GLY A 111 21.72 19.94 17.25
CA GLY A 111 22.16 18.73 17.96
C GLY A 111 21.10 17.63 18.17
N SER A 112 19.82 17.87 17.82
CA SER A 112 18.77 16.87 17.98
C SER A 112 18.77 15.84 16.83
N PRO A 113 18.65 14.53 17.11
CA PRO A 113 18.42 13.52 16.08
C PRO A 113 16.98 13.56 15.53
N PHE A 114 16.08 14.27 16.22
CA PHE A 114 14.66 14.35 15.90
C PHE A 114 14.36 15.44 14.88
N GLY A 115 13.40 15.18 14.01
CA GLY A 115 12.86 16.17 13.08
C GLY A 115 11.36 15.98 12.89
N ILE A 116 10.64 17.05 12.69
CA ILE A 116 9.20 17.08 12.43
C ILE A 116 8.97 17.55 11.00
N TYR A 117 7.96 17.04 10.33
CA TYR A 117 7.61 17.47 8.99
C TYR A 117 6.10 17.47 8.77
N LEU A 118 5.68 18.29 7.82
CA LEU A 118 4.35 18.26 7.24
C LEU A 118 4.44 17.60 5.86
N ILE A 119 3.38 16.90 5.49
CA ILE A 119 3.23 16.28 4.19
C ILE A 119 1.81 16.49 3.70
N GLY A 120 1.65 16.75 2.41
CA GLY A 120 0.35 16.88 1.81
C GLY A 120 0.44 16.74 0.30
N GLY A 121 -0.63 16.27 -0.29
CA GLY A 121 -0.66 16.03 -1.72
C GLY A 121 -1.99 15.51 -2.22
N GLY A 122 -1.96 14.95 -3.41
CA GLY A 122 -3.14 14.37 -4.02
C GLY A 122 -2.76 13.28 -5.00
N GLY A 123 -3.77 12.54 -5.45
CA GLY A 123 -3.55 11.46 -6.38
C GLY A 123 -4.80 10.64 -6.63
N TRP A 124 -4.56 9.38 -6.96
CA TRP A 124 -5.57 8.44 -7.36
C TRP A 124 -5.76 7.35 -6.30
N TYR A 125 -7.03 7.10 -5.96
CA TYR A 125 -7.46 6.15 -4.96
C TYR A 125 -8.32 5.09 -5.65
N HIS A 126 -7.86 3.85 -5.65
CA HIS A 126 -8.59 2.71 -6.21
C HIS A 126 -9.08 1.79 -5.10
N ARG A 127 -10.38 1.76 -4.90
CA ARG A 127 -11.06 0.89 -3.94
C ARG A 127 -11.55 -0.35 -4.67
N TYR A 128 -11.15 -1.52 -4.19
CA TYR A 128 -11.62 -2.82 -4.67
C TYR A 128 -12.28 -3.56 -3.52
N ALA A 129 -13.47 -4.07 -3.74
CA ALA A 129 -14.20 -4.89 -2.79
C ALA A 129 -14.67 -6.18 -3.47
N SER A 130 -14.52 -7.30 -2.79
CA SER A 130 -15.04 -8.61 -3.21
C SER A 130 -15.85 -9.26 -2.10
N ILE A 131 -16.81 -10.08 -2.49
CA ILE A 131 -17.58 -10.96 -1.63
C ILE A 131 -17.31 -12.38 -2.10
N ASP A 132 -16.86 -13.22 -1.16
CA ASP A 132 -16.47 -14.59 -1.44
C ASP A 132 -17.41 -15.55 -0.72
N LYS A 133 -17.82 -16.61 -1.40
CA LYS A 133 -18.64 -17.69 -0.84
C LYS A 133 -17.81 -18.96 -0.74
N ASN A 134 -17.82 -19.57 0.42
CA ASN A 134 -17.16 -20.84 0.64
C ASN A 134 -18.10 -22.00 0.28
N TYR A 135 -17.57 -22.91 -0.54
CA TYR A 135 -18.22 -24.17 -0.91
C TYR A 135 -17.44 -25.31 -0.29
N THR A 136 -18.18 -26.20 0.37
CA THR A 136 -17.60 -27.40 0.96
C THR A 136 -17.90 -28.59 0.07
N VAL A 137 -16.86 -29.29 -0.34
CA VAL A 137 -16.96 -30.58 -1.06
C VAL A 137 -16.74 -31.69 -0.03
N PRO A 138 -17.75 -32.55 0.21
CA PRO A 138 -17.62 -33.64 1.18
C PRO A 138 -16.54 -34.66 0.77
N PRO A 139 -15.93 -35.35 1.74
CA PRO A 139 -15.00 -36.43 1.47
C PRO A 139 -15.60 -37.51 0.55
N GLY A 140 -14.81 -38.00 -0.40
CA GLY A 140 -15.20 -39.07 -1.32
C GLY A 140 -16.11 -38.66 -2.47
N THR A 141 -16.55 -37.40 -2.57
CA THR A 141 -17.44 -36.94 -3.67
C THR A 141 -16.69 -36.36 -4.86
N ALA A 142 -15.51 -35.84 -4.66
CA ALA A 142 -14.64 -35.32 -5.71
C ALA A 142 -13.18 -35.36 -5.27
N CYS A 143 -12.33 -35.46 -6.26
CA CYS A 143 -10.89 -35.38 -6.08
C CYS A 143 -10.45 -33.90 -6.21
N GLN A 144 -9.88 -33.34 -5.18
CA GLN A 144 -9.21 -32.06 -5.28
C GLN A 144 -7.83 -32.23 -5.89
N PRO A 145 -7.53 -31.58 -7.03
CA PRO A 145 -6.17 -31.50 -7.51
C PRO A 145 -5.30 -30.73 -6.47
N ALA A 146 -4.34 -31.44 -5.90
CA ALA A 146 -3.41 -30.87 -4.95
C ALA A 146 -1.97 -30.95 -5.48
N TYR A 147 -1.25 -29.85 -5.37
CA TYR A 147 0.17 -29.81 -5.69
C TYR A 147 0.98 -29.91 -4.40
N TYR A 148 1.70 -31.02 -4.27
CA TYR A 148 2.61 -31.26 -3.17
C TYR A 148 4.05 -30.97 -3.60
N TRP A 149 4.97 -30.86 -2.66
CA TRP A 149 6.41 -30.72 -2.92
C TRP A 149 6.98 -31.81 -3.85
N TRP A 150 6.38 -32.99 -3.81
CA TRP A 150 6.80 -34.17 -4.54
C TRP A 150 5.95 -34.49 -5.77
N GLY A 151 5.00 -33.62 -6.12
CA GLY A 151 4.20 -33.80 -7.31
C GLY A 151 2.74 -33.39 -7.17
N TYR A 152 1.98 -33.74 -8.19
CA TYR A 152 0.56 -33.47 -8.31
C TYR A 152 -0.24 -34.71 -7.95
N GLY A 153 -1.21 -34.57 -7.10
CA GLY A 153 -2.02 -35.66 -6.62
C GLY A 153 -3.48 -35.31 -6.42
N CYS A 154 -4.24 -36.26 -5.98
CA CYS A 154 -5.66 -36.16 -5.69
C CYS A 154 -5.86 -36.30 -4.18
N ASP A 155 -6.49 -35.31 -3.53
CA ASP A 155 -6.84 -35.38 -2.12
C ASP A 155 -8.32 -35.79 -1.98
N PRO A 156 -8.62 -36.99 -1.44
CA PRO A 156 -9.98 -37.45 -1.25
C PRO A 156 -10.64 -36.95 0.04
N ASN A 157 -9.95 -36.19 0.90
CA ASN A 157 -10.42 -35.85 2.24
C ASN A 157 -11.51 -34.76 2.28
N GLY A 158 -12.00 -34.34 1.11
CA GLY A 158 -12.89 -33.22 1.01
C GLY A 158 -12.13 -31.89 1.17
N TYR A 159 -12.71 -30.80 0.73
CA TYR A 159 -12.08 -29.49 0.81
C TYR A 159 -13.10 -28.36 0.80
N VAL A 160 -12.65 -27.21 1.29
CA VAL A 160 -13.38 -25.95 1.18
C VAL A 160 -12.66 -25.08 0.16
N TYR A 161 -13.40 -24.61 -0.85
CA TYR A 161 -12.87 -23.61 -1.78
C TYR A 161 -13.71 -22.34 -1.70
N SER A 162 -13.03 -21.21 -1.88
CA SER A 162 -13.67 -19.89 -1.90
C SER A 162 -13.85 -19.45 -3.34
N GLN A 163 -15.04 -19.00 -3.68
CA GLN A 163 -15.35 -18.44 -4.98
C GLN A 163 -15.85 -17.01 -4.82
N THR A 164 -15.24 -16.08 -5.54
CA THR A 164 -15.70 -14.69 -5.59
C THR A 164 -17.03 -14.65 -6.35
N VAL A 165 -18.10 -14.29 -5.63
CA VAL A 165 -19.47 -14.22 -6.19
C VAL A 165 -19.83 -12.81 -6.66
N ALA A 166 -19.17 -11.79 -6.10
CA ALA A 166 -19.34 -10.41 -6.53
C ALA A 166 -18.06 -9.61 -6.26
N TYR A 167 -17.77 -8.67 -7.14
CA TYR A 167 -16.68 -7.72 -6.92
C TYR A 167 -17.03 -6.36 -7.53
N LYS A 168 -16.44 -5.32 -6.98
CA LYS A 168 -16.54 -3.96 -7.53
C LYS A 168 -15.27 -3.18 -7.28
N GLY A 169 -14.71 -2.64 -8.36
CA GLY A 169 -13.65 -1.63 -8.32
C GLY A 169 -14.22 -0.23 -8.56
N THR A 170 -13.71 0.75 -7.82
CA THR A 170 -14.04 2.16 -8.02
C THR A 170 -12.79 2.99 -7.82
N SER A 171 -12.55 3.89 -8.76
CA SER A 171 -11.40 4.79 -8.72
C SER A 171 -11.89 6.23 -8.56
N ALA A 172 -11.18 7.03 -7.78
CA ALA A 172 -11.50 8.42 -7.54
C ALA A 172 -10.25 9.26 -7.30
N PRO A 173 -10.22 10.53 -7.67
CA PRO A 173 -9.22 11.46 -7.22
C PRO A 173 -9.38 11.71 -5.71
N GLY A 174 -8.29 12.08 -5.06
CA GLY A 174 -8.29 12.39 -3.64
C GLY A 174 -7.10 13.21 -3.22
N ILE A 175 -7.16 13.68 -1.99
CA ILE A 175 -6.11 14.47 -1.35
C ILE A 175 -5.71 13.84 -0.04
N ASN A 176 -4.52 14.18 0.42
CA ASN A 176 -4.06 13.80 1.74
C ASN A 176 -3.29 14.97 2.39
N ALA A 177 -3.33 14.99 3.71
CA ALA A 177 -2.52 15.90 4.51
C ALA A 177 -2.18 15.22 5.83
N GLY A 178 -0.98 15.47 6.34
CA GLY A 178 -0.53 14.83 7.56
C GLY A 178 0.74 15.43 8.13
N LEU A 179 1.15 14.83 9.21
CA LEU A 179 2.37 15.20 9.92
C LEU A 179 3.14 13.92 10.30
N GLY A 180 4.44 14.08 10.44
CA GLY A 180 5.29 12.98 10.86
C GLY A 180 6.54 13.48 11.56
N PHE A 181 7.22 12.53 12.15
CA PHE A 181 8.53 12.77 12.75
C PHE A 181 9.57 11.81 12.19
N THR A 182 10.81 12.22 12.27
CA THR A 182 11.96 11.41 11.87
C THR A 182 12.98 11.34 12.99
N ILE A 183 13.66 10.19 13.09
CA ILE A 183 14.81 9.99 13.96
C ILE A 183 15.98 9.56 13.08
N ARG A 184 17.10 10.27 13.14
CA ARG A 184 18.30 9.90 12.39
C ARG A 184 18.90 8.62 12.96
N LEU A 185 19.19 7.67 12.08
CA LEU A 185 19.87 6.41 12.40
C LEU A 185 21.36 6.57 12.04
N ALA A 186 22.17 6.98 13.00
CA ALA A 186 23.59 7.28 12.80
C ALA A 186 23.85 8.29 11.66
N ASP A 187 25.09 8.39 11.17
CA ASP A 187 25.50 9.33 10.12
C ASP A 187 25.39 8.72 8.69
N THR A 188 24.47 7.79 8.51
CA THR A 188 24.34 6.98 7.28
C THR A 188 23.33 7.53 6.26
N GLY A 189 22.66 8.65 6.54
CA GLY A 189 21.55 9.15 5.70
C GLY A 189 20.21 8.44 5.94
N TRP A 190 20.20 7.33 6.67
CA TRP A 190 18.99 6.63 7.04
C TRP A 190 18.27 7.28 8.22
N LYS A 191 16.97 7.29 8.17
CA LYS A 191 16.08 7.84 9.22
C LYS A 191 14.95 6.86 9.46
N PHE A 192 14.63 6.62 10.70
CA PHE A 192 13.33 6.08 11.07
C PHE A 192 12.28 7.19 10.93
N TYR A 193 11.08 6.86 10.46
CA TYR A 193 9.98 7.81 10.44
C TYR A 193 8.71 7.18 11.00
N ALA A 194 7.86 8.03 11.56
CA ALA A 194 6.47 7.73 11.83
C ALA A 194 5.61 8.88 11.33
N GLU A 195 4.49 8.56 10.72
CA GLU A 195 3.67 9.50 10.01
C GLU A 195 2.20 9.15 10.17
N SER A 196 1.36 10.17 10.35
CA SER A 196 -0.09 10.05 10.30
C SER A 196 -0.65 11.03 9.28
N ARG A 197 -1.54 10.56 8.42
CA ARG A 197 -2.19 11.38 7.39
C ARG A 197 -3.70 11.23 7.47
N TYR A 198 -4.40 12.27 7.07
CA TYR A 198 -5.81 12.21 6.72
C TYR A 198 -5.93 12.10 5.20
N ASN A 199 -6.55 11.03 4.73
CA ASN A 199 -6.81 10.77 3.32
C ASN A 199 -8.30 10.95 3.03
N TYR A 200 -8.61 11.69 1.98
CA TYR A 200 -9.97 11.91 1.50
C TYR A 200 -10.04 11.72 -0.02
N ALA A 201 -10.91 10.83 -0.48
CA ALA A 201 -11.16 10.64 -1.92
C ALA A 201 -12.65 10.80 -2.25
N TRP A 202 -12.91 11.48 -3.37
CA TRP A 202 -14.27 11.78 -3.87
C TRP A 202 -14.87 10.58 -4.59
N SER A 203 -15.03 9.47 -3.88
CA SER A 203 -15.62 8.26 -4.46
C SER A 203 -17.12 8.41 -4.59
N GLU A 204 -17.69 7.79 -5.66
CA GLU A 204 -19.13 7.79 -5.91
C GLU A 204 -19.91 7.24 -4.71
N ARG A 205 -21.05 7.87 -4.39
CA ARG A 205 -21.99 7.55 -3.31
C ARG A 205 -21.44 7.71 -1.89
N VAL A 206 -20.25 7.22 -1.63
CA VAL A 206 -19.64 7.25 -0.29
C VAL A 206 -18.18 7.65 -0.44
N ALA A 207 -17.80 8.81 0.11
CA ALA A 207 -16.42 9.26 0.12
C ALA A 207 -15.52 8.26 0.88
N THR A 208 -14.29 8.11 0.43
CA THR A 208 -13.31 7.27 1.11
C THR A 208 -12.48 8.14 2.05
N THR A 209 -12.62 7.90 3.35
CA THR A 209 -11.94 8.62 4.42
C THR A 209 -11.14 7.67 5.28
N LEU A 210 -9.84 7.97 5.46
CA LEU A 210 -8.91 7.06 6.13
C LEU A 210 -7.81 7.85 6.86
N VAL A 211 -7.41 7.37 8.02
CA VAL A 211 -6.23 7.85 8.74
C VAL A 211 -5.22 6.70 8.84
N PRO A 212 -4.28 6.58 7.88
CA PRO A 212 -3.14 5.70 8.04
C PRO A 212 -2.14 6.27 9.05
N VAL A 213 -1.62 5.41 9.90
CA VAL A 213 -0.44 5.63 10.73
C VAL A 213 0.62 4.67 10.23
N THR A 214 1.72 5.19 9.70
CA THR A 214 2.77 4.42 9.05
C THR A 214 4.10 4.63 9.74
N PHE A 215 4.83 3.56 9.96
CA PHE A 215 6.19 3.54 10.50
C PHE A 215 7.12 2.93 9.47
N GLY A 216 8.34 3.42 9.39
CA GLY A 216 9.25 2.87 8.41
C GLY A 216 10.63 3.50 8.43
N ILE A 217 11.38 3.18 7.38
CA ILE A 217 12.71 3.73 7.15
C ILE A 217 12.71 4.59 5.89
N ARG A 218 13.53 5.61 5.94
CA ARG A 218 13.72 6.58 4.86
C ARG A 218 15.19 6.84 4.66
N TYR A 219 15.60 6.90 3.42
CA TYR A 219 16.91 7.39 3.00
C TYR A 219 16.78 8.78 2.38
N ASN A 220 17.65 9.71 2.83
CA ASN A 220 17.66 11.09 2.30
C ASN A 220 19.04 11.74 2.48
#